data_9a3abd5f11929fd101924a6c39ff5da7
#
_entry.id   9a3abd5f11929fd101924a6c39ff5da7
#
_cell.length_a   1.000
_cell.length_b   1.000
_cell.length_c   1.000
_cell.angle_alpha   90.00
_cell.angle_beta   90.00
_cell.angle_gamma   90.00
#
_symmetry.space_group_name_H-M   'P 1'
#
loop_
_entity.id
_entity.type
_entity.pdbx_description
1 polymer ?
#
loop_
_entity_poly.entity_id
_entity_poly.type
_entity_poly.pdbx_seq_one_letter_code
_entity_poly.pdbx_strand_id
1 'polypeptide(L)'
;MIMTNAKMFESVMLLSKLDEKGMLGYAIARNRRLLIDEVQEYSAKRDELLAEFGTTTGDGRFNLTADAAARFYEALRPYSELTADVPIMQISPEIFYSGNLTSSQMFELEWMVKGGESDE
;
A
#
# COMPACT_ATOMS: atom_id res chain seq x y z
N MET A 1 -3.52 -6.68 12.45
CA MET A 1 -2.15 -6.72 11.92
C MET A 1 -1.53 -5.33 11.97
N ILE A 2 -0.33 -5.24 12.48
CA ILE A 2 0.38 -3.95 12.57
C ILE A 2 1.07 -3.67 11.25
N MET A 3 0.76 -2.52 10.66
CA MET A 3 1.36 -2.12 9.38
C MET A 3 1.81 -0.67 9.46
N THR A 4 2.92 -0.34 8.79
CA THR A 4 3.35 1.04 8.66
C THR A 4 2.51 1.75 7.59
N ASN A 5 2.45 3.07 7.65
CA ASN A 5 1.77 3.84 6.61
C ASN A 5 2.40 3.57 5.23
N ALA A 6 3.73 3.48 5.16
CA ALA A 6 4.40 3.17 3.90
C ALA A 6 3.94 1.83 3.34
N LYS A 7 3.89 0.80 4.18
CA LYS A 7 3.46 -0.54 3.75
C LYS A 7 2.01 -0.53 3.29
N MET A 8 1.15 0.14 4.04
CA MET A 8 -0.27 0.23 3.68
C MET A 8 -0.45 0.96 2.35
N PHE A 9 0.27 2.06 2.15
CA PHE A 9 0.18 2.84 0.92
C PHE A 9 0.62 2.02 -0.30
N GLU A 10 1.76 1.33 -0.18
CA GLU A 10 2.27 0.45 -1.23
C GLU A 10 1.29 -0.69 -1.53
N SER A 11 0.69 -1.25 -0.48
CA SER A 11 -0.28 -2.32 -0.64
C SER A 11 -1.53 -1.85 -1.38
N VAL A 12 -2.01 -0.64 -1.09
CA VAL A 12 -3.14 -0.06 -1.82
C VAL A 12 -2.82 0.07 -3.30
N MET A 13 -1.61 0.58 -3.61
CA MET A 13 -1.19 0.73 -5.00
C MET A 13 -1.20 -0.61 -5.74
N LEU A 14 -0.69 -1.65 -5.07
CA LEU A 14 -0.65 -2.98 -5.66
C LEU A 14 -2.05 -3.59 -5.80
N LEU A 15 -2.84 -3.54 -4.73
CA LEU A 15 -4.20 -4.11 -4.74
C LEU A 15 -5.08 -3.44 -5.79
N SER A 16 -4.83 -2.16 -6.08
CA SER A 16 -5.61 -1.42 -7.07
C SER A 16 -5.37 -1.88 -8.50
N LYS A 17 -4.31 -2.63 -8.74
CA LYS A 17 -3.96 -3.13 -10.07
C LYS A 17 -4.45 -4.55 -10.33
N LEU A 18 -5.00 -5.20 -9.29
CA LEU A 18 -5.38 -6.59 -9.38
C LEU A 18 -6.84 -6.75 -9.76
N ASP A 19 -7.12 -7.73 -10.61
CA ASP A 19 -8.48 -8.04 -11.04
C ASP A 19 -8.67 -9.55 -10.91
N GLU A 20 -9.05 -9.99 -9.72
CA GLU A 20 -9.27 -11.39 -9.42
C GLU A 20 -10.73 -11.65 -9.11
N LYS A 21 -11.12 -12.92 -9.18
CA LYS A 21 -12.51 -13.34 -8.97
C LYS A 21 -12.64 -14.16 -7.70
N GLY A 22 -13.88 -14.42 -7.33
CA GLY A 22 -14.18 -15.28 -6.19
C GLY A 22 -13.72 -14.71 -4.86
N MET A 23 -13.37 -15.60 -3.95
CA MET A 23 -12.98 -15.20 -2.60
C MET A 23 -11.68 -14.38 -2.60
N LEU A 24 -10.77 -14.71 -3.50
CA LEU A 24 -9.52 -13.91 -3.62
C LEU A 24 -9.87 -12.48 -4.03
N GLY A 25 -10.71 -12.30 -5.03
CA GLY A 25 -11.14 -10.98 -5.47
C GLY A 25 -11.87 -10.21 -4.38
N TYR A 26 -12.69 -10.90 -3.62
CA TYR A 26 -13.41 -10.31 -2.50
C TYR A 26 -12.45 -9.80 -1.42
N ALA A 27 -11.46 -10.62 -1.07
CA ALA A 27 -10.47 -10.24 -0.05
C ALA A 27 -9.62 -9.05 -0.52
N ILE A 28 -9.24 -9.05 -1.79
CA ILE A 28 -8.48 -7.93 -2.38
C ILE A 28 -9.28 -6.65 -2.27
N ALA A 29 -10.55 -6.67 -2.68
CA ALA A 29 -11.40 -5.49 -2.65
C ALA A 29 -11.64 -4.99 -1.23
N ARG A 30 -11.88 -5.92 -0.31
CA ARG A 30 -12.13 -5.57 1.09
C ARG A 30 -10.90 -4.95 1.75
N ASN A 31 -9.74 -5.57 1.56
CA ASN A 31 -8.50 -5.07 2.14
C ASN A 31 -8.10 -3.74 1.52
N ARG A 32 -8.30 -3.60 0.21
CA ARG A 32 -8.03 -2.34 -0.48
C ARG A 32 -8.82 -1.19 0.12
N ARG A 33 -10.13 -1.39 0.31
CA ARG A 33 -10.99 -0.36 0.89
C ARG A 33 -10.57 0.01 2.30
N LEU A 34 -10.29 -1.02 3.10
CA LEU A 34 -9.86 -0.82 4.48
C LEU A 34 -8.58 0.00 4.55
N LEU A 35 -7.60 -0.35 3.74
CA LEU A 35 -6.31 0.33 3.75
C LEU A 35 -6.39 1.73 3.16
N ILE A 36 -7.23 1.94 2.15
CA ILE A 36 -7.46 3.29 1.60
C ILE A 36 -7.96 4.22 2.70
N ASP A 37 -8.94 3.75 3.47
CA ASP A 37 -9.49 4.55 4.56
C ASP A 37 -8.43 4.84 5.61
N GLU A 38 -7.62 3.84 5.94
CA GLU A 38 -6.61 3.99 6.98
C GLU A 38 -5.50 4.96 6.59
N VAL A 39 -5.10 4.99 5.32
CA VAL A 39 -3.98 5.82 4.88
C VAL A 39 -4.38 7.17 4.32
N GLN A 40 -5.64 7.57 4.45
CA GLN A 40 -6.12 8.85 3.89
C GLN A 40 -5.29 10.05 4.35
N GLU A 41 -5.04 10.14 5.63
CA GLU A 41 -4.28 11.27 6.19
C GLU A 41 -2.83 11.25 5.72
N TYR A 42 -2.25 10.05 5.68
CA TYR A 42 -0.88 9.89 5.19
C TYR A 42 -0.80 10.28 3.71
N SER A 43 -1.75 9.82 2.90
CA SER A 43 -1.79 10.13 1.48
C SER A 43 -1.90 11.64 1.25
N ALA A 44 -2.75 12.31 2.04
CA ALA A 44 -2.91 13.76 1.97
C ALA A 44 -1.62 14.48 2.35
N LYS A 45 -0.93 14.01 3.39
CA LYS A 45 0.35 14.58 3.80
C LYS A 45 1.41 14.39 2.73
N ARG A 46 1.44 13.23 2.10
CA ARG A 46 2.35 12.94 1.01
C ARG A 46 2.13 13.91 -0.16
N ASP A 47 0.88 14.13 -0.52
CA ASP A 47 0.54 15.07 -1.60
C ASP A 47 0.95 16.50 -1.24
N GLU A 48 0.75 16.89 0.01
CA GLU A 48 1.15 18.21 0.50
C GLU A 48 2.66 18.40 0.37
N LEU A 49 3.44 17.39 0.75
CA LEU A 49 4.89 17.45 0.64
C LEU A 49 5.36 17.42 -0.81
N LEU A 50 4.66 16.69 -1.68
CA LEU A 50 4.97 16.71 -3.11
C LEU A 50 4.78 18.11 -3.67
N ALA A 51 3.71 18.80 -3.26
CA ALA A 51 3.46 20.16 -3.71
C ALA A 51 4.53 21.13 -3.20
N GLU A 52 5.05 20.86 -2.01
CA GLU A 52 6.07 21.72 -1.39
C GLU A 52 7.43 21.58 -2.07
N PHE A 53 7.85 20.34 -2.34
CA PHE A 53 9.20 20.06 -2.86
C PHE A 53 9.25 19.90 -4.37
N GLY A 54 8.12 19.62 -5.02
CA GLY A 54 8.07 19.38 -6.45
C GLY A 54 7.72 20.62 -7.24
N THR A 55 7.93 20.52 -8.56
CA THR A 55 7.53 21.55 -9.50
C THR A 55 6.34 21.00 -10.30
N THR A 56 5.26 21.76 -10.38
CA THR A 56 4.09 21.33 -11.14
C THR A 56 4.36 21.44 -12.64
N THR A 57 4.08 20.37 -13.38
CA THR A 57 4.18 20.39 -14.84
C THR A 57 2.85 20.82 -15.44
N GLY A 58 2.82 21.07 -16.75
CA GLY A 58 1.62 21.54 -17.43
C GLY A 58 0.46 20.55 -17.43
N ASP A 59 0.72 19.28 -17.14
CA ASP A 59 -0.31 18.24 -17.08
C ASP A 59 -0.75 17.93 -15.65
N GLY A 60 -0.34 18.77 -14.69
CA GLY A 60 -0.74 18.61 -13.29
C GLY A 60 0.10 17.63 -12.48
N ARG A 61 1.14 17.10 -13.07
CA ARG A 61 2.04 16.20 -12.35
C ARG A 61 3.11 17.00 -11.64
N PHE A 62 3.75 16.35 -10.68
CA PHE A 62 4.89 16.94 -9.96
C PHE A 62 6.18 16.35 -10.49
N ASN A 63 7.17 17.21 -10.67
CA ASN A 63 8.49 16.82 -11.10
C ASN A 63 9.47 17.11 -9.97
N LEU A 64 10.21 16.08 -9.55
CA LEU A 64 11.19 16.20 -8.47
C LEU A 64 12.60 16.03 -9.03
N THR A 65 13.47 17.03 -8.77
CA THR A 65 14.91 16.84 -9.01
C THR A 65 15.41 15.80 -7.99
N ALA A 66 16.62 15.27 -8.23
CA ALA A 66 17.22 14.31 -7.30
C ALA A 66 17.34 14.89 -5.89
N ASP A 67 17.74 16.16 -5.78
CA ASP A 67 17.87 16.83 -4.49
C ASP A 67 16.51 17.01 -3.82
N ALA A 68 15.51 17.46 -4.58
CA ALA A 68 14.15 17.65 -4.04
C ALA A 68 13.53 16.32 -3.62
N ALA A 69 13.79 15.25 -4.38
CA ALA A 69 13.29 13.92 -4.01
C ALA A 69 13.88 13.47 -2.68
N ALA A 70 15.18 13.70 -2.47
CA ALA A 70 15.82 13.33 -1.21
C ALA A 70 15.20 14.07 -0.03
N ARG A 71 14.93 15.37 -0.20
CA ARG A 71 14.29 16.18 0.83
C ARG A 71 12.86 15.75 1.09
N PHE A 72 12.15 15.41 0.03
CA PHE A 72 10.77 14.93 0.13
C PHE A 72 10.70 13.65 0.95
N TYR A 73 11.53 12.66 0.62
CA TYR A 73 11.52 11.40 1.36
C TYR A 73 11.97 11.57 2.80
N GLU A 74 12.91 12.47 3.06
CA GLU A 74 13.34 12.76 4.43
C GLU A 74 12.19 13.38 5.23
N ALA A 75 11.46 14.31 4.64
CA ALA A 75 10.33 14.96 5.30
C ALA A 75 9.17 13.97 5.51
N LEU A 76 8.99 13.02 4.60
CA LEU A 76 7.91 12.05 4.67
C LEU A 76 8.19 10.93 5.67
N ARG A 77 9.45 10.63 5.94
CA ARG A 77 9.85 9.49 6.77
C ARG A 77 9.10 9.35 8.09
N PRO A 78 9.00 10.40 8.94
CA PRO A 78 8.32 10.22 10.22
C PRO A 78 6.85 9.82 10.07
N TYR A 79 6.22 10.22 8.98
CA TYR A 79 4.83 9.82 8.71
C TYR A 79 4.75 8.40 8.13
N SER A 80 5.75 8.03 7.32
CA SER A 80 5.82 6.70 6.70
C SER A 80 5.97 5.60 7.74
N GLU A 81 6.66 5.88 8.83
CA GLU A 81 6.98 4.90 9.86
C GLU A 81 5.91 4.74 10.92
N LEU A 82 4.90 5.61 10.93
CA LEU A 82 3.78 5.46 11.85
C LEU A 82 3.03 4.16 11.54
N THR A 83 2.60 3.46 12.58
CA THR A 83 1.93 2.18 12.44
C THR A 83 0.48 2.26 12.88
N ALA A 84 -0.32 1.32 12.38
CA ALA A 84 -1.69 1.13 12.82
C ALA A 84 -1.97 -0.36 12.86
N ASP A 85 -2.86 -0.76 13.76
CA ASP A 85 -3.33 -2.14 13.82
C ASP A 85 -4.60 -2.22 13.00
N VAL A 86 -4.55 -2.92 11.85
CA VAL A 86 -5.67 -2.95 10.92
C VAL A 86 -6.27 -4.34 10.83
N PRO A 87 -7.61 -4.45 10.83
CA PRO A 87 -8.30 -5.73 10.78
C PRO A 87 -8.40 -6.25 9.34
N ILE A 88 -7.26 -6.56 8.73
CA ILE A 88 -7.23 -7.05 7.36
C ILE A 88 -7.89 -8.43 7.28
N MET A 89 -8.38 -8.76 6.09
CA MET A 89 -8.96 -10.07 5.85
C MET A 89 -7.88 -11.02 5.33
N GLN A 90 -7.71 -12.13 6.03
CA GLN A 90 -6.79 -13.19 5.60
C GLN A 90 -7.57 -14.33 4.96
N ILE A 91 -6.97 -15.00 4.01
CA ILE A 91 -7.57 -16.11 3.29
C ILE A 91 -6.64 -17.32 3.33
N SER A 92 -7.20 -18.51 3.05
CA SER A 92 -6.39 -19.72 3.06
C SER A 92 -5.34 -19.70 1.95
N PRO A 93 -4.22 -20.40 2.14
CA PRO A 93 -3.21 -20.51 1.08
C PRO A 93 -3.79 -21.03 -0.24
N GLU A 94 -4.70 -22.01 -0.16
CA GLU A 94 -5.32 -22.57 -1.36
C GLU A 94 -6.02 -21.49 -2.19
N ILE A 95 -6.79 -20.63 -1.55
CA ILE A 95 -7.49 -19.54 -2.23
C ILE A 95 -6.49 -18.52 -2.76
N PHE A 96 -5.52 -18.16 -1.93
CA PHE A 96 -4.54 -17.14 -2.30
C PHE A 96 -3.74 -17.54 -3.55
N TYR A 97 -3.31 -18.80 -3.60
CA TYR A 97 -2.49 -19.28 -4.71
C TYR A 97 -3.31 -19.77 -5.92
N SER A 98 -4.64 -19.74 -5.84
CA SER A 98 -5.49 -20.19 -6.93
C SER A 98 -5.69 -19.16 -8.03
N GLY A 99 -5.28 -17.92 -7.80
CA GLY A 99 -5.49 -16.82 -8.75
C GLY A 99 -4.35 -16.64 -9.72
N ASN A 100 -4.29 -15.46 -10.32
CA ASN A 100 -3.32 -15.13 -11.35
C ASN A 100 -2.24 -14.17 -10.88
N LEU A 101 -1.94 -14.19 -9.58
CA LEU A 101 -0.91 -13.32 -9.02
C LEU A 101 0.47 -13.76 -9.48
N THR A 102 1.33 -12.78 -9.78
CA THR A 102 2.72 -13.06 -10.10
C THR A 102 3.48 -13.40 -8.81
N SER A 103 4.69 -13.95 -8.95
CA SER A 103 5.53 -14.26 -7.79
C SER A 103 5.80 -13.03 -6.94
N SER A 104 6.08 -11.89 -7.58
CA SER A 104 6.32 -10.63 -6.87
C SER A 104 5.09 -10.20 -6.10
N GLN A 105 3.91 -10.30 -6.73
CA GLN A 105 2.66 -9.93 -6.09
C GLN A 105 2.35 -10.83 -4.90
N MET A 106 2.60 -12.13 -5.04
CA MET A 106 2.40 -13.07 -3.94
C MET A 106 3.28 -12.71 -2.76
N PHE A 107 4.54 -12.39 -3.03
CA PHE A 107 5.48 -12.00 -1.99
C PHE A 107 5.02 -10.72 -1.27
N GLU A 108 4.62 -9.71 -2.03
CA GLU A 108 4.19 -8.44 -1.45
C GLU A 108 2.88 -8.55 -0.67
N LEU A 109 2.03 -9.51 -1.02
CA LEU A 109 0.73 -9.69 -0.39
C LEU A 109 0.67 -10.89 0.55
N GLU A 110 1.83 -11.42 0.94
CA GLU A 110 1.92 -12.58 1.82
C GLU A 110 1.13 -12.38 3.13
N TRP A 111 1.00 -11.13 3.57
CA TRP A 111 0.24 -10.82 4.77
C TRP A 111 -1.24 -11.18 4.65
N MET A 112 -1.74 -11.44 3.44
CA MET A 112 -3.13 -11.87 3.23
C MET A 112 -3.32 -13.37 3.44
N VAL A 113 -2.24 -14.11 3.59
CA VAL A 113 -2.33 -15.56 3.72
C VAL A 113 -2.52 -15.96 5.17
N LYS A 114 -3.59 -16.69 5.45
CA LYS A 114 -3.92 -17.11 6.81
C LYS A 114 -2.86 -18.06 7.35
N GLY A 115 -2.30 -17.72 8.50
CA GLY A 115 -1.26 -18.53 9.12
C GLY A 115 0.11 -18.40 8.51
N GLY A 116 0.24 -17.59 7.46
CA GLY A 116 1.48 -17.52 6.69
C GLY A 116 2.63 -16.85 7.42
N GLU A 117 2.36 -15.96 8.35
CA GLU A 117 3.43 -15.21 9.01
C GLU A 117 3.47 -15.38 10.52
N SER A 118 2.70 -16.25 11.07
CA SER A 118 2.66 -16.38 12.51
C SER A 118 3.94 -17.01 13.05
N ASP A 119 3.80 -17.12 13.06
CA ASP A 119 4.33 -17.55 13.60
C ASP A 119 4.69 -17.48 14.36
N GLU A 120 4.45 -17.37 14.35
CA GLU A 120 4.64 -17.43 15.04
C GLU A 120 4.89 -17.48 15.60
#